data_2904608a04a7ea2630280738368699c1
#
_entry.id   2904608a04a7ea2630280738368699c1
#
_cell.length_a   1.000
_cell.length_b   1.000
_cell.length_c   1.000
_cell.angle_alpha   90.00
_cell.angle_beta   90.00
_cell.angle_gamma   90.00
#
_symmetry.space_group_name_H-M   'P 1'
#
loop_
_entity.id
_entity.type
_entity.pdbx_description
1 polymer ?
#
loop_
_entity_poly.entity_id
_entity_poly.type
_entity_poly.pdbx_seq_one_letter_code
_entity_poly.pdbx_strand_id
1 'polypeptide(L)'
;MKIFSGTGSKELTKSICEILKKQQLKYSSTVMVDEEITPGKLKIDKFSDGEILPLFQESVRDHDVFFVQTTNSSDNIMETLLVIDAAKRAGCKSFTLVSPFQGYSRQDKTDHLRSSIGSKVLADILTTAGMNRIITIDFHASAIQGFYNVPVIHLNGNKIFIDYIKENHIEDLTIVAPDQGAVKRASDFCKAFPDSTFAMINKKRIKPNEIHSMELVGDVNGRNVVIV
;
A
#
# COMPACT_ATOMS: atom_id res chain seq x y z
N MET A 1 9.07 -0.90 19.92
CA MET A 1 8.62 -0.64 18.51
C MET A 1 8.71 0.85 18.25
N LYS A 2 9.24 1.26 17.09
CA LYS A 2 9.27 2.69 16.70
C LYS A 2 8.72 2.86 15.29
N ILE A 3 7.91 3.90 15.08
CA ILE A 3 7.23 4.17 13.80
C ILE A 3 7.73 5.49 13.25
N PHE A 4 8.25 5.47 12.03
CA PHE A 4 8.79 6.66 11.35
C PHE A 4 8.05 6.92 10.03
N SER A 5 8.03 8.17 9.63
CA SER A 5 7.39 8.60 8.40
C SER A 5 8.41 8.97 7.34
N GLY A 6 8.17 8.49 6.13
CA GLY A 6 8.76 9.09 4.95
C GLY A 6 8.06 10.37 4.54
N THR A 7 8.71 11.11 3.61
CA THR A 7 8.19 12.41 3.13
C THR A 7 6.83 12.30 2.46
N GLY A 8 6.54 11.18 1.79
CA GLY A 8 5.28 10.92 1.09
C GLY A 8 4.14 10.38 1.97
N SER A 9 4.34 10.17 3.28
CA SER A 9 3.36 9.46 4.12
C SER A 9 3.16 10.05 5.53
N LYS A 10 3.47 11.33 5.73
CA LYS A 10 3.44 11.99 7.04
C LYS A 10 2.08 11.91 7.72
N GLU A 11 1.01 12.33 7.03
CA GLU A 11 -0.35 12.33 7.57
C GLU A 11 -0.84 10.92 7.87
N LEU A 12 -0.57 9.97 6.98
CA LEU A 12 -0.93 8.57 7.21
C LEU A 12 -0.21 8.00 8.45
N THR A 13 1.08 8.28 8.61
CA THR A 13 1.85 7.83 9.77
C THR A 13 1.26 8.38 11.07
N LYS A 14 0.90 9.66 11.09
CA LYS A 14 0.24 10.30 12.22
C LYS A 14 -1.07 9.59 12.57
N SER A 15 -1.94 9.38 11.57
CA SER A 15 -3.22 8.68 11.76
C SER A 15 -3.04 7.24 12.28
N ILE A 16 -2.04 6.51 11.75
CA ILE A 16 -1.69 5.17 12.24
C ILE A 16 -1.32 5.22 13.74
N CYS A 17 -0.43 6.14 14.13
CA CYS A 17 -0.02 6.27 15.52
C CYS A 17 -1.20 6.63 16.44
N GLU A 18 -2.10 7.53 16.03
CA GLU A 18 -3.29 7.90 16.78
C GLU A 18 -4.23 6.71 17.00
N ILE A 19 -4.46 5.89 15.97
CA ILE A 19 -5.29 4.69 16.06
C ILE A 19 -4.65 3.65 16.99
N LEU A 20 -3.36 3.39 16.82
CA LEU A 20 -2.63 2.44 17.68
C LEU A 20 -2.61 2.89 19.13
N LYS A 21 -2.43 4.17 19.41
CA LYS A 21 -2.52 4.75 20.75
C LYS A 21 -3.90 4.52 21.38
N LYS A 22 -4.99 4.75 20.62
CA LYS A 22 -6.36 4.49 21.10
C LYS A 22 -6.58 3.00 21.41
N GLN A 23 -6.06 2.10 20.57
CA GLN A 23 -6.14 0.67 20.81
C GLN A 23 -5.32 0.23 22.01
N GLN A 24 -4.09 0.75 22.15
CA GLN A 24 -3.23 0.50 23.31
C GLN A 24 -3.96 0.86 24.62
N LEU A 25 -4.57 2.03 24.71
CA LEU A 25 -5.35 2.46 25.87
C LEU A 25 -6.54 1.52 26.17
N LYS A 26 -7.18 0.97 25.15
CA LYS A 26 -8.31 0.04 25.30
C LYS A 26 -7.89 -1.33 25.87
N TYR A 27 -6.67 -1.80 25.57
CA TYR A 27 -6.16 -3.10 26.01
C TYR A 27 -5.19 -3.01 27.20
N SER A 28 -4.80 -1.80 27.61
CA SER A 28 -3.77 -1.56 28.64
C SER A 28 -4.24 -1.76 30.08
N SER A 29 -5.46 -2.24 30.32
CA SER A 29 -5.88 -2.58 31.69
C SER A 29 -5.10 -3.77 32.30
N THR A 30 -4.25 -4.44 31.53
CA THR A 30 -3.54 -5.66 31.93
C THR A 30 -2.02 -5.63 31.71
N VAL A 31 -1.48 -4.65 30.95
CA VAL A 31 -0.04 -4.58 30.63
C VAL A 31 0.45 -3.15 30.77
N MET A 32 1.46 -2.94 31.63
CA MET A 32 2.20 -1.67 31.69
C MET A 32 2.94 -1.48 30.35
N VAL A 33 2.52 -0.50 29.57
CA VAL A 33 3.21 -0.13 28.31
C VAL A 33 3.93 1.19 28.55
N ASP A 34 5.26 1.11 28.64
CA ASP A 34 6.11 2.22 29.05
C ASP A 34 6.32 3.33 28.01
N GLU A 35 5.90 3.14 26.75
CA GLU A 35 6.13 4.13 25.69
C GLU A 35 4.84 4.54 24.97
N GLU A 36 4.63 5.83 24.89
CA GLU A 36 3.55 6.42 24.09
C GLU A 36 3.81 6.23 22.60
N ILE A 37 2.83 5.68 21.86
CA ILE A 37 2.94 5.50 20.40
C ILE A 37 2.78 6.86 19.72
N THR A 38 3.90 7.39 19.24
CA THR A 38 3.97 8.65 18.48
C THR A 38 4.89 8.46 17.26
N PRO A 39 4.76 9.28 16.22
CA PRO A 39 5.74 9.28 15.13
C PRO A 39 7.14 9.58 15.65
N GLY A 40 8.10 8.73 15.33
CA GLY A 40 9.50 8.91 15.69
C GLY A 40 10.14 10.07 14.95
N LYS A 41 11.23 10.60 15.52
CA LYS A 41 11.95 11.76 15.00
C LYS A 41 12.94 11.33 13.92
N LEU A 42 12.55 11.46 12.65
CA LEU A 42 13.37 11.25 11.47
C LEU A 42 13.37 12.54 10.64
N LYS A 43 14.55 13.11 10.42
CA LYS A 43 14.73 14.26 9.53
C LYS A 43 15.20 13.75 8.16
N ILE A 44 14.58 14.22 7.11
CA ILE A 44 14.97 13.94 5.72
C ILE A 44 15.40 15.26 5.10
N ASP A 45 16.69 15.43 4.93
CA ASP A 45 17.28 16.58 4.25
C ASP A 45 17.59 16.25 2.80
N LYS A 46 17.76 17.28 1.97
CA LYS A 46 18.33 17.19 0.63
C LYS A 46 19.51 18.15 0.50
N PHE A 47 20.58 17.68 -0.11
CA PHE A 47 21.69 18.53 -0.53
C PHE A 47 21.28 19.38 -1.74
N SER A 48 22.09 20.38 -2.09
CA SER A 48 21.82 21.29 -3.20
C SER A 48 21.76 20.61 -4.58
N ASP A 49 22.42 19.48 -4.72
CA ASP A 49 22.41 18.60 -5.90
C ASP A 49 21.23 17.61 -5.94
N GLY A 50 20.41 17.59 -4.87
CA GLY A 50 19.22 16.75 -4.74
C GLY A 50 19.45 15.42 -4.02
N GLU A 51 20.67 15.10 -3.57
CA GLU A 51 20.93 13.89 -2.78
C GLU A 51 20.18 13.92 -1.45
N ILE A 52 19.56 12.78 -1.10
CA ILE A 52 18.74 12.63 0.10
C ILE A 52 19.60 12.19 1.27
N LEU A 53 19.44 12.83 2.43
CA LEU A 53 20.13 12.50 3.68
C LEU A 53 19.09 12.25 4.79
N PRO A 54 18.80 10.98 5.14
CA PRO A 54 17.97 10.65 6.30
C PRO A 54 18.80 10.67 7.58
N LEU A 55 18.26 11.28 8.64
CA LEU A 55 18.89 11.40 9.95
C LEU A 55 17.90 11.01 11.05
N PHE A 56 18.09 9.85 11.68
CA PHE A 56 17.37 9.51 12.91
C PHE A 56 17.80 10.45 14.03
N GLN A 57 16.87 11.18 14.60
CA GLN A 57 17.10 12.12 15.71
C GLN A 57 16.85 11.47 17.08
N GLU A 58 16.68 10.16 17.09
CA GLU A 58 16.54 9.33 18.27
C GLU A 58 17.15 7.94 18.02
N SER A 59 17.49 7.23 19.10
CA SER A 59 18.07 5.89 18.97
C SER A 59 17.04 4.90 18.43
N VAL A 60 17.45 4.11 17.43
CA VAL A 60 16.69 2.96 16.91
C VAL A 60 17.37 1.62 17.27
N ARG A 61 18.45 1.66 18.05
CA ARG A 61 19.19 0.46 18.47
C ARG A 61 18.30 -0.51 19.21
N ASP A 62 18.33 -1.78 18.80
CA ASP A 62 17.56 -2.90 19.35
C ASP A 62 16.03 -2.73 19.26
N HIS A 63 15.54 -1.77 18.47
CA HIS A 63 14.11 -1.56 18.23
C HIS A 63 13.67 -2.17 16.90
N ASP A 64 12.42 -2.67 16.90
CA ASP A 64 11.72 -2.96 15.66
C ASP A 64 11.24 -1.63 15.05
N VAL A 65 11.75 -1.31 13.86
CA VAL A 65 11.48 -0.08 13.12
C VAL A 65 10.38 -0.34 12.10
N PHE A 66 9.34 0.48 12.11
CA PHE A 66 8.31 0.55 11.08
C PHE A 66 8.46 1.87 10.34
N PHE A 67 8.70 1.81 9.05
CA PHE A 67 8.82 2.98 8.20
C PHE A 67 7.66 3.05 7.22
N VAL A 68 6.84 4.10 7.35
CA VAL A 68 5.64 4.30 6.51
C VAL A 68 6.03 5.20 5.34
N GLN A 69 6.07 4.63 4.14
CA GLN A 69 6.41 5.37 2.92
C GLN A 69 5.82 4.71 1.68
N THR A 70 5.16 5.51 0.85
CA THR A 70 4.76 5.09 -0.50
C THR A 70 5.97 5.06 -1.43
N THR A 71 6.02 4.08 -2.36
CA THR A 71 7.10 3.95 -3.33
C THR A 71 6.68 4.41 -4.74
N ASN A 72 5.84 5.44 -4.82
CA ASN A 72 5.25 5.94 -6.06
C ASN A 72 6.18 6.81 -6.93
N SER A 73 7.34 7.19 -6.42
CA SER A 73 8.35 7.97 -7.15
C SER A 73 9.77 7.42 -6.91
N SER A 74 10.69 7.76 -7.80
CA SER A 74 12.11 7.40 -7.66
C SER A 74 12.73 8.00 -6.39
N ASP A 75 12.36 9.24 -6.05
CA ASP A 75 12.80 9.89 -4.82
C ASP A 75 12.35 9.12 -3.58
N ASN A 76 11.07 8.72 -3.52
CA ASN A 76 10.55 7.96 -2.38
C ASN A 76 11.18 6.57 -2.25
N ILE A 77 11.55 5.95 -3.38
CA ILE A 77 12.28 4.68 -3.38
C ILE A 77 13.68 4.89 -2.84
N MET A 78 14.41 5.90 -3.36
CA MET A 78 15.77 6.19 -2.89
C MET A 78 15.78 6.59 -1.40
N GLU A 79 14.83 7.44 -0.98
CA GLU A 79 14.63 7.77 0.43
C GLU A 79 14.47 6.51 1.29
N THR A 80 13.60 5.59 0.84
CA THR A 80 13.37 4.33 1.56
C THR A 80 14.65 3.50 1.69
N LEU A 81 15.43 3.36 0.60
CA LEU A 81 16.69 2.62 0.61
C LEU A 81 17.69 3.21 1.60
N LEU A 82 17.84 4.54 1.59
CA LEU A 82 18.77 5.25 2.48
C LEU A 82 18.31 5.17 3.96
N VAL A 83 17.00 5.22 4.22
CA VAL A 83 16.45 5.05 5.58
C VAL A 83 16.68 3.63 6.09
N ILE A 84 16.52 2.60 5.23
CA ILE A 84 16.85 1.21 5.59
C ILE A 84 18.32 1.09 6.00
N ASP A 85 19.25 1.62 5.20
CA ASP A 85 20.67 1.57 5.49
C ASP A 85 21.01 2.32 6.80
N ALA A 86 20.46 3.52 6.97
CA ALA A 86 20.65 4.30 8.19
C ALA A 86 20.16 3.57 9.44
N ALA A 87 18.97 2.93 9.38
CA ALA A 87 18.43 2.15 10.49
C ALA A 87 19.32 0.95 10.83
N LYS A 88 19.81 0.22 9.82
CA LYS A 88 20.73 -0.92 10.00
C LYS A 88 22.02 -0.48 10.64
N ARG A 89 22.65 0.59 10.15
CA ARG A 89 23.90 1.14 10.72
C ARG A 89 23.70 1.62 12.14
N ALA A 90 22.51 2.14 12.48
CA ALA A 90 22.14 2.53 13.83
C ALA A 90 21.81 1.33 14.75
N GLY A 91 21.84 0.09 14.23
CA GLY A 91 21.66 -1.14 15.00
C GLY A 91 20.20 -1.47 15.31
N CYS A 92 19.27 -1.15 14.42
CA CYS A 92 17.87 -1.59 14.60
C CYS A 92 17.77 -3.11 14.60
N LYS A 93 16.82 -3.65 15.37
CA LYS A 93 16.57 -5.08 15.48
C LYS A 93 15.93 -5.65 14.22
N SER A 94 14.95 -4.94 13.67
CA SER A 94 14.30 -5.27 12.42
C SER A 94 13.77 -4.02 11.73
N PHE A 95 13.62 -4.09 10.38
CA PHE A 95 13.05 -3.02 9.58
C PHE A 95 11.84 -3.53 8.79
N THR A 96 10.67 -2.96 9.05
CA THR A 96 9.43 -3.22 8.32
C THR A 96 9.05 -2.00 7.50
N LEU A 97 8.97 -2.15 6.18
CA LEU A 97 8.41 -1.14 5.30
C LEU A 97 6.88 -1.26 5.30
N VAL A 98 6.18 -0.19 5.64
CA VAL A 98 4.74 -0.05 5.47
C VAL A 98 4.52 0.81 4.22
N SER A 99 4.27 0.15 3.08
CA SER A 99 4.09 0.82 1.79
C SER A 99 2.64 0.72 1.34
N PRO A 100 1.81 1.74 1.61
CA PRO A 100 0.39 1.71 1.22
C PRO A 100 0.20 1.59 -0.29
N PHE A 101 1.12 2.14 -1.06
CA PHE A 101 1.17 2.00 -2.51
C PHE A 101 2.56 1.51 -2.94
N GLN A 102 2.58 0.35 -3.57
CA GLN A 102 3.78 -0.25 -4.14
C GLN A 102 3.99 0.24 -5.57
N GLY A 103 5.04 1.00 -5.80
CA GLY A 103 5.46 1.43 -7.13
C GLY A 103 5.83 0.27 -8.03
N TYR A 104 5.86 0.50 -9.34
CA TYR A 104 6.18 -0.49 -10.37
C TYR A 104 5.31 -1.76 -10.36
N SER A 105 4.24 -1.83 -9.57
CA SER A 105 3.38 -3.01 -9.48
C SER A 105 2.71 -3.40 -10.80
N ARG A 106 2.53 -2.44 -11.73
CA ARG A 106 2.04 -2.71 -13.10
C ARG A 106 3.06 -3.37 -14.03
N GLN A 107 4.33 -3.42 -13.61
CA GLN A 107 5.43 -4.07 -14.34
C GLN A 107 5.76 -5.41 -13.66
N ASP A 108 4.76 -6.26 -13.50
CA ASP A 108 4.87 -7.58 -12.83
C ASP A 108 5.27 -8.71 -13.77
N LYS A 109 5.34 -8.44 -15.06
CA LYS A 109 5.72 -9.37 -16.14
C LYS A 109 6.35 -8.61 -17.30
N THR A 110 6.95 -9.34 -18.23
CA THR A 110 7.47 -8.79 -19.50
C THR A 110 6.36 -8.74 -20.55
N ASP A 111 5.69 -7.60 -20.68
CA ASP A 111 4.66 -7.39 -21.72
C ASP A 111 5.27 -7.06 -23.08
N HIS A 112 6.53 -6.63 -23.12
CA HIS A 112 7.28 -6.30 -24.33
C HIS A 112 8.62 -7.03 -24.33
N LEU A 113 9.07 -7.45 -25.51
CA LEU A 113 10.40 -8.04 -25.66
C LEU A 113 11.47 -7.10 -25.13
N ARG A 114 12.37 -7.64 -24.31
CA ARG A 114 13.52 -6.91 -23.72
C ARG A 114 13.11 -5.83 -22.71
N SER A 115 11.92 -5.92 -22.12
CA SER A 115 11.50 -5.06 -21.01
C SER A 115 11.90 -5.63 -19.65
N SER A 116 11.98 -4.75 -18.64
CA SER A 116 12.21 -5.14 -17.25
C SER A 116 10.94 -5.67 -16.60
N ILE A 117 11.10 -6.42 -15.49
CA ILE A 117 10.07 -6.68 -14.50
C ILE A 117 10.33 -5.72 -13.34
N GLY A 118 9.86 -4.48 -13.44
CA GLY A 118 10.17 -3.42 -12.49
C GLY A 118 9.74 -3.74 -11.06
N SER A 119 8.64 -4.47 -10.90
CA SER A 119 8.16 -4.94 -9.59
C SER A 119 9.15 -5.90 -8.91
N LYS A 120 9.80 -6.78 -9.69
CA LYS A 120 10.85 -7.68 -9.17
C LYS A 120 12.11 -6.91 -8.80
N VAL A 121 12.53 -5.97 -9.66
CA VAL A 121 13.70 -5.12 -9.37
C VAL A 121 13.50 -4.37 -8.05
N LEU A 122 12.31 -3.76 -7.85
CA LEU A 122 12.03 -3.03 -6.60
C LEU A 122 12.04 -3.97 -5.39
N ALA A 123 11.47 -5.16 -5.49
CA ALA A 123 11.49 -6.14 -4.41
C ALA A 123 12.93 -6.54 -4.03
N ASP A 124 13.78 -6.77 -5.04
CA ASP A 124 15.17 -7.17 -4.82
C ASP A 124 16.01 -6.06 -4.17
N ILE A 125 15.92 -4.83 -4.66
CA ILE A 125 16.72 -3.73 -4.09
C ILE A 125 16.31 -3.40 -2.65
N LEU A 126 15.01 -3.42 -2.33
CA LEU A 126 14.51 -3.22 -0.97
C LEU A 126 14.98 -4.33 -0.02
N THR A 127 14.91 -5.59 -0.48
CA THR A 127 15.38 -6.74 0.30
C THR A 127 16.89 -6.69 0.50
N THR A 128 17.65 -6.40 -0.55
CA THR A 128 19.12 -6.29 -0.50
C THR A 128 19.58 -5.15 0.40
N ALA A 129 18.87 -4.02 0.41
CA ALA A 129 19.15 -2.91 1.32
C ALA A 129 19.00 -3.33 2.79
N GLY A 130 18.16 -4.35 3.07
CA GLY A 130 18.03 -4.95 4.40
C GLY A 130 16.64 -4.84 5.03
N MET A 131 15.63 -4.61 4.23
CA MET A 131 14.24 -4.74 4.67
C MET A 131 13.97 -6.17 5.13
N ASN A 132 13.36 -6.33 6.31
CA ASN A 132 13.02 -7.63 6.89
C ASN A 132 11.58 -8.06 6.62
N ARG A 133 10.69 -7.11 6.33
CA ARG A 133 9.26 -7.34 6.07
C ARG A 133 8.67 -6.18 5.30
N ILE A 134 7.63 -6.46 4.52
CA ILE A 134 6.80 -5.42 3.91
C ILE A 134 5.33 -5.61 4.28
N ILE A 135 4.65 -4.50 4.57
CA ILE A 135 3.18 -4.41 4.70
C ILE A 135 2.71 -3.51 3.57
N THR A 136 1.80 -3.99 2.75
CA THR A 136 1.27 -3.22 1.61
C THR A 136 -0.22 -3.47 1.41
N ILE A 137 -0.85 -2.60 0.64
CA ILE A 137 -2.28 -2.69 0.31
C ILE A 137 -2.41 -2.87 -1.21
N ASP A 138 -3.26 -3.81 -1.64
CA ASP A 138 -3.70 -3.99 -3.03
C ASP A 138 -2.57 -3.94 -4.08
N PHE A 139 -1.70 -4.93 -4.08
CA PHE A 139 -0.81 -5.14 -5.23
C PHE A 139 -1.62 -5.18 -6.53
N HIS A 140 -1.04 -4.69 -7.60
CA HIS A 140 -1.64 -4.80 -8.93
C HIS A 140 -1.99 -6.25 -9.30
N ALA A 141 -1.11 -7.19 -8.96
CA ALA A 141 -1.36 -8.62 -9.04
C ALA A 141 -0.88 -9.31 -7.76
N SER A 142 -1.67 -10.24 -7.22
CA SER A 142 -1.34 -10.94 -5.97
C SER A 142 -0.05 -11.77 -6.07
N ALA A 143 0.34 -12.20 -7.28
CA ALA A 143 1.57 -12.94 -7.55
C ALA A 143 2.86 -12.14 -7.21
N ILE A 144 2.79 -10.80 -7.14
CA ILE A 144 3.92 -9.93 -6.76
C ILE A 144 4.48 -10.30 -5.39
N GLN A 145 3.66 -10.86 -4.49
CA GLN A 145 4.13 -11.37 -3.20
C GLN A 145 5.30 -12.37 -3.35
N GLY A 146 5.28 -13.18 -4.42
CA GLY A 146 6.33 -14.15 -4.73
C GLY A 146 7.67 -13.54 -5.19
N PHE A 147 7.73 -12.22 -5.45
CA PHE A 147 8.99 -11.55 -5.81
C PHE A 147 9.84 -11.21 -4.59
N TYR A 148 9.26 -11.20 -3.40
CA TYR A 148 9.93 -10.88 -2.16
C TYR A 148 10.51 -12.12 -1.50
N ASN A 149 11.76 -12.06 -1.06
CA ASN A 149 12.41 -13.08 -0.24
C ASN A 149 12.27 -12.81 1.27
N VAL A 150 11.36 -11.91 1.63
CA VAL A 150 11.01 -11.56 3.02
C VAL A 150 9.49 -11.68 3.19
N PRO A 151 8.99 -11.84 4.44
CA PRO A 151 7.56 -11.88 4.69
C PRO A 151 6.81 -10.68 4.14
N VAL A 152 5.71 -10.94 3.45
CA VAL A 152 4.80 -9.95 2.88
C VAL A 152 3.46 -10.01 3.60
N ILE A 153 3.01 -8.90 4.16
CA ILE A 153 1.64 -8.74 4.66
C ILE A 153 0.88 -7.93 3.60
N HIS A 154 0.10 -8.64 2.80
CA HIS A 154 -0.72 -8.04 1.74
C HIS A 154 -2.14 -7.83 2.25
N LEU A 155 -2.47 -6.58 2.53
CA LEU A 155 -3.81 -6.17 2.98
C LEU A 155 -4.72 -5.92 1.77
N ASN A 156 -6.01 -6.18 1.97
CA ASN A 156 -7.05 -5.89 0.97
C ASN A 156 -7.86 -4.68 1.42
N GLY A 157 -7.90 -3.64 0.60
CA GLY A 157 -8.63 -2.40 0.86
C GLY A 157 -10.14 -2.53 0.72
N ASN A 158 -10.66 -3.58 0.06
CA ASN A 158 -12.10 -3.76 -0.17
C ASN A 158 -12.91 -3.70 1.13
N LYS A 159 -12.36 -4.22 2.24
CA LYS A 159 -13.05 -4.21 3.53
C LYS A 159 -13.47 -2.81 3.97
N ILE A 160 -12.60 -1.82 3.79
CA ILE A 160 -12.88 -0.42 4.17
C ILE A 160 -14.09 0.12 3.40
N PHE A 161 -14.15 -0.15 2.09
CA PHE A 161 -15.26 0.29 1.24
C PHE A 161 -16.55 -0.47 1.53
N ILE A 162 -16.45 -1.78 1.81
CA ILE A 162 -17.60 -2.61 2.20
C ILE A 162 -18.21 -2.09 3.50
N ASP A 163 -17.37 -1.84 4.52
CA ASP A 163 -17.82 -1.31 5.81
C ASP A 163 -18.49 0.06 5.62
N TYR A 164 -17.89 0.97 4.83
CA TYR A 164 -18.46 2.28 4.49
C TYR A 164 -19.84 2.19 3.85
N ILE A 165 -20.03 1.30 2.86
CA ILE A 165 -21.30 1.13 2.17
C ILE A 165 -22.37 0.62 3.14
N LYS A 166 -22.03 -0.34 4.02
CA LYS A 166 -22.93 -0.89 5.03
C LYS A 166 -23.33 0.14 6.09
N GLU A 167 -22.36 0.91 6.58
CA GLU A 167 -22.59 1.96 7.59
C GLU A 167 -23.47 3.10 7.05
N ASN A 168 -23.38 3.40 5.76
CA ASN A 168 -24.20 4.44 5.11
C ASN A 168 -25.51 3.90 4.53
N HIS A 169 -25.87 2.62 4.77
CA HIS A 169 -27.11 2.00 4.33
C HIS A 169 -27.41 2.22 2.84
N ILE A 170 -26.37 2.10 1.99
CA ILE A 170 -26.53 2.27 0.55
C ILE A 170 -27.17 0.99 -0.02
N GLU A 171 -28.40 1.11 -0.49
CA GLU A 171 -29.23 0.02 -1.04
C GLU A 171 -29.24 0.04 -2.57
N ASP A 172 -29.90 -0.94 -3.20
CA ASP A 172 -30.04 -1.07 -4.66
C ASP A 172 -28.71 -1.01 -5.42
N LEU A 173 -27.71 -1.73 -4.92
CA LEU A 173 -26.35 -1.68 -5.44
C LEU A 173 -26.20 -2.41 -6.78
N THR A 174 -25.50 -1.78 -7.71
CA THR A 174 -24.85 -2.45 -8.86
C THR A 174 -23.32 -2.30 -8.72
N ILE A 175 -22.64 -3.42 -8.63
CA ILE A 175 -21.17 -3.46 -8.59
C ILE A 175 -20.65 -3.50 -10.02
N VAL A 176 -19.85 -2.52 -10.39
CA VAL A 176 -19.33 -2.37 -11.76
C VAL A 176 -17.84 -2.64 -11.84
N ALA A 177 -17.46 -3.61 -12.66
CA ALA A 177 -16.06 -3.80 -13.04
C ALA A 177 -15.69 -2.78 -14.15
N PRO A 178 -14.71 -1.87 -13.93
CA PRO A 178 -14.35 -0.85 -14.92
C PRO A 178 -13.62 -1.40 -16.14
N ASP A 179 -13.17 -2.65 -16.11
CA ASP A 179 -12.57 -3.40 -17.21
C ASP A 179 -12.56 -4.91 -16.90
N GLN A 180 -12.11 -5.72 -17.88
CA GLN A 180 -12.03 -7.18 -17.73
C GLN A 180 -11.08 -7.62 -16.61
N GLY A 181 -10.00 -6.87 -16.34
CA GLY A 181 -9.04 -7.17 -15.28
C GLY A 181 -9.63 -7.01 -13.87
N ALA A 182 -10.64 -6.15 -13.72
CA ALA A 182 -11.31 -5.89 -12.45
C ALA A 182 -12.47 -6.86 -12.13
N VAL A 183 -12.89 -7.72 -13.07
CA VAL A 183 -14.05 -8.61 -12.90
C VAL A 183 -13.94 -9.49 -11.66
N LYS A 184 -12.77 -10.10 -11.42
CA LYS A 184 -12.54 -10.93 -10.23
C LYS A 184 -12.71 -10.12 -8.94
N ARG A 185 -12.12 -8.92 -8.87
CA ARG A 185 -12.21 -8.03 -7.71
C ARG A 185 -13.65 -7.57 -7.46
N ALA A 186 -14.35 -7.16 -8.51
CA ALA A 186 -15.76 -6.77 -8.42
C ALA A 186 -16.66 -7.95 -8.00
N SER A 187 -16.40 -9.17 -8.52
CA SER A 187 -17.11 -10.39 -8.09
C SER A 187 -16.87 -10.69 -6.60
N ASP A 188 -15.64 -10.51 -6.11
CA ASP A 188 -15.35 -10.68 -4.68
C ASP A 188 -16.06 -9.63 -3.83
N PHE A 189 -16.23 -8.42 -4.35
CA PHE A 189 -17.00 -7.36 -3.70
C PHE A 189 -18.49 -7.69 -3.63
N CYS A 190 -19.08 -8.25 -4.71
CA CYS A 190 -20.49 -8.72 -4.72
C CYS A 190 -20.79 -9.73 -3.61
N LYS A 191 -19.83 -10.56 -3.21
CA LYS A 191 -20.03 -11.55 -2.11
C LYS A 191 -20.42 -10.89 -0.78
N ALA A 192 -20.01 -9.64 -0.57
CA ALA A 192 -20.37 -8.87 0.63
C ALA A 192 -21.77 -8.25 0.55
N PHE A 193 -22.39 -8.23 -0.64
CA PHE A 193 -23.71 -7.66 -0.95
C PHE A 193 -24.49 -8.63 -1.82
N PRO A 194 -25.11 -9.69 -1.24
CA PRO A 194 -25.80 -10.75 -2.00
C PRO A 194 -26.91 -10.26 -2.92
N ASP A 195 -27.58 -9.16 -2.54
CA ASP A 195 -28.69 -8.57 -3.31
C ASP A 195 -28.22 -7.58 -4.39
N SER A 196 -26.91 -7.37 -4.52
CA SER A 196 -26.35 -6.49 -5.54
C SER A 196 -26.38 -7.13 -6.93
N THR A 197 -26.58 -6.32 -7.96
CA THR A 197 -26.38 -6.74 -9.35
C THR A 197 -24.95 -6.47 -9.81
N PHE A 198 -24.54 -7.15 -10.87
CA PHE A 198 -23.20 -6.99 -11.45
C PHE A 198 -23.30 -6.39 -12.85
N ALA A 199 -22.40 -5.45 -13.14
CA ALA A 199 -22.18 -4.94 -14.49
C ALA A 199 -20.68 -4.78 -14.77
N MET A 200 -20.30 -4.68 -16.04
CA MET A 200 -18.91 -4.46 -16.44
C MET A 200 -18.81 -3.50 -17.62
N ILE A 201 -17.71 -2.77 -17.67
CA ILE A 201 -17.37 -1.93 -18.81
C ILE A 201 -16.38 -2.70 -19.70
N ASN A 202 -16.85 -3.05 -20.90
CA ASN A 202 -16.02 -3.66 -21.93
C ASN A 202 -15.31 -2.57 -22.73
N LYS A 203 -13.99 -2.41 -22.51
CA LYS A 203 -13.16 -1.41 -23.19
C LYS A 203 -12.42 -2.06 -24.34
N LYS A 204 -12.69 -1.63 -25.57
CA LYS A 204 -11.87 -1.97 -26.74
C LYS A 204 -10.80 -0.90 -26.91
N ARG A 205 -9.52 -1.32 -26.85
CA ARG A 205 -8.35 -0.44 -27.06
C ARG A 205 -7.68 -0.80 -28.38
N ILE A 206 -7.35 0.20 -29.19
CA ILE A 206 -6.53 0.02 -30.42
C ILE A 206 -5.05 0.19 -30.06
N LYS A 207 -4.73 1.10 -29.14
CA LYS A 207 -3.36 1.35 -28.65
C LYS A 207 -3.35 1.57 -27.13
N PRO A 208 -2.21 1.42 -26.46
CA PRO A 208 -2.07 1.82 -25.06
C PRO A 208 -2.55 3.27 -24.87
N ASN A 209 -3.43 3.50 -23.90
CA ASN A 209 -4.05 4.80 -23.55
C ASN A 209 -5.06 5.39 -24.55
N GLU A 210 -5.39 4.69 -25.67
CA GLU A 210 -6.45 5.10 -26.59
C GLU A 210 -7.64 4.15 -26.47
N ILE A 211 -8.78 4.66 -25.96
CA ILE A 211 -10.03 3.91 -25.87
C ILE A 211 -10.82 4.12 -27.16
N HIS A 212 -11.08 3.05 -27.91
CA HIS A 212 -11.86 3.11 -29.14
C HIS A 212 -13.38 3.08 -28.87
N SER A 213 -13.81 2.21 -27.99
CA SER A 213 -15.22 2.13 -27.57
C SER A 213 -15.33 1.59 -26.14
N MET A 214 -16.35 2.04 -25.45
CA MET A 214 -16.77 1.51 -24.17
C MET A 214 -18.21 1.02 -24.30
N GLU A 215 -18.44 -0.20 -23.88
CA GLU A 215 -19.76 -0.83 -23.85
C GLU A 215 -20.05 -1.26 -22.42
N LEU A 216 -21.19 -0.83 -21.89
CA LEU A 216 -21.66 -1.29 -20.58
C LEU A 216 -22.44 -2.59 -20.78
N VAL A 217 -22.02 -3.63 -20.09
CA VAL A 217 -22.72 -4.92 -20.03
C VAL A 217 -23.34 -5.06 -18.65
N GLY A 218 -24.67 -5.14 -18.59
CA GLY A 218 -25.46 -5.14 -17.36
C GLY A 218 -26.30 -3.87 -17.24
N ASP A 219 -27.18 -3.83 -16.22
CA ASP A 219 -28.08 -2.71 -15.99
C ASP A 219 -27.64 -1.88 -14.77
N VAL A 220 -27.60 -0.56 -14.95
CA VAL A 220 -27.25 0.42 -13.91
C VAL A 220 -28.34 1.49 -13.75
N ASN A 221 -29.43 1.40 -14.52
CA ASN A 221 -30.43 2.46 -14.56
C ASN A 221 -31.22 2.53 -13.24
N GLY A 222 -31.25 3.73 -12.65
CA GLY A 222 -31.94 3.99 -11.38
C GLY A 222 -31.33 3.32 -10.15
N ARG A 223 -30.08 2.80 -10.24
CA ARG A 223 -29.40 2.07 -9.17
C ARG A 223 -28.21 2.85 -8.60
N ASN A 224 -27.84 2.53 -7.36
CA ASN A 224 -26.61 3.01 -6.77
C ASN A 224 -25.41 2.20 -7.30
N VAL A 225 -24.47 2.88 -7.94
CA VAL A 225 -23.35 2.23 -8.63
C VAL A 225 -22.06 2.34 -7.83
N VAL A 226 -21.40 1.20 -7.60
CA VAL A 226 -20.06 1.13 -7.02
C VAL A 226 -19.10 0.58 -8.06
N ILE A 227 -18.12 1.39 -8.47
CA ILE A 227 -17.08 0.99 -9.42
C ILE A 227 -15.88 0.51 -8.62
N VAL A 228 -15.41 -0.74 -8.87
CA VAL A 228 -14.39 -1.43 -8.05
C VAL A 228 -13.10 -1.67 -8.83
#